data_95f02e5e97574dffadafc5e09cc0ed17
#
_entry.id   95f02e5e97574dffadafc5e09cc0ed17
#
_cell.length_a   1.000
_cell.length_b   1.000
_cell.length_c   1.000
_cell.angle_alpha   90.00
_cell.angle_beta   90.00
_cell.angle_gamma   90.00
#
_symmetry.space_group_name_H-M   'P 1'
#
loop_
_entity.id
_entity.type
_entity.pdbx_description
1 polymer ?
#
loop_
_entity_poly.entity_id
_entity_poly.type
_entity_poly.pdbx_seq_one_letter_code
_entity_poly.pdbx_strand_id
1 'polypeptide(L)'
;MRKGGNVTGIIANVFRAFRAKYRPLLLSRGEYVPTGTLRDNDIVGAIADAIAKNVGKLQPQVIRKDEKGMTIKNDYLARLLKLRPCPEMSTYDFLYRIASDLVYTSNSFSVIFYNEDFTRVTSIQPITTKSYRIFEDERHNILFRFRWDYDGETYTVPYQNVIHIKARYNKKRFLGTSPDIELKRSLDLIETSGETVKNIVNRSNSLAGYLKYNNLADDEELKKIAKDFQDAYMNADNAGGIAAIDSTVDFKEIAQRTPNVPTNQITFLRDNVYRYYGVNEKVLTSTLSDQEWISFYENVIEPVAIQLGYEFTFKLLTPREIGYGNKIEFTANLLQYATLQTRDTIGGNMFDRGAMTINEYRALMYYGPVDDGDVRMVSLNYVKAGDQSLYQVGKENGTEPPPGQQDKQRKAMEAAARAYFETMKGG
;
A
#
# COMPACT_ATOMS: atom_id res chain seq x y z
N MET A 1 -6.85 -24.59 -31.92
CA MET A 1 -7.56 -23.34 -31.64
C MET A 1 -8.69 -23.65 -30.65
N ARG A 2 -8.44 -23.47 -29.36
CA ARG A 2 -9.49 -23.56 -28.32
C ARG A 2 -10.21 -22.20 -28.28
N LYS A 3 -11.50 -22.20 -28.58
CA LYS A 3 -12.38 -21.04 -28.45
C LYS A 3 -12.36 -20.59 -26.99
N GLY A 4 -11.85 -19.38 -26.73
CA GLY A 4 -11.99 -18.71 -25.47
C GLY A 4 -13.49 -18.53 -25.17
N GLY A 5 -13.98 -19.27 -24.18
CA GLY A 5 -15.35 -19.10 -23.72
C GLY A 5 -15.55 -17.64 -23.26
N ASN A 6 -16.54 -16.99 -23.80
CA ASN A 6 -16.91 -15.60 -23.52
C ASN A 6 -17.15 -15.40 -22.02
N VAL A 7 -16.15 -14.94 -21.27
CA VAL A 7 -16.26 -14.54 -19.87
C VAL A 7 -17.34 -13.45 -19.71
N THR A 8 -17.49 -12.58 -20.72
CA THR A 8 -18.57 -11.58 -20.82
C THR A 8 -19.97 -12.19 -20.82
N GLY A 9 -20.17 -13.37 -21.43
CA GLY A 9 -21.48 -14.04 -21.45
C GLY A 9 -21.90 -14.60 -20.09
N ILE A 10 -20.95 -15.14 -19.32
CA ILE A 10 -21.21 -15.69 -17.99
C ILE A 10 -21.50 -14.56 -16.99
N ILE A 11 -20.71 -13.48 -17.03
CA ILE A 11 -20.90 -12.29 -16.21
C ILE A 11 -22.28 -11.66 -16.49
N ALA A 12 -22.64 -11.49 -17.76
CA ALA A 12 -23.94 -10.94 -18.17
C ALA A 12 -25.12 -11.81 -17.71
N ASN A 13 -24.97 -13.13 -17.71
CA ASN A 13 -26.05 -14.04 -17.28
C ASN A 13 -26.26 -14.05 -15.76
N VAL A 14 -25.20 -13.99 -14.97
CA VAL A 14 -25.30 -13.86 -13.51
C VAL A 14 -25.99 -12.54 -13.15
N PHE A 15 -25.65 -11.43 -13.81
CA PHE A 15 -26.29 -10.14 -13.55
C PHE A 15 -27.72 -10.05 -14.10
N ARG A 16 -28.09 -10.77 -15.16
CA ARG A 16 -29.48 -10.84 -15.66
C ARG A 16 -30.43 -11.50 -14.67
N ALA A 17 -29.96 -12.47 -13.88
CA ALA A 17 -30.78 -13.11 -12.86
C ALA A 17 -31.20 -12.15 -11.72
N PHE A 18 -30.46 -11.04 -11.54
CA PHE A 18 -30.76 -10.02 -10.53
C PHE A 18 -31.63 -8.85 -11.04
N ARG A 19 -32.17 -8.88 -12.25
CA ARG A 19 -33.09 -7.87 -12.79
C ARG A 19 -34.52 -7.99 -12.21
N ALA A 20 -34.68 -8.30 -10.94
CA ALA A 20 -36.00 -8.27 -10.31
C ALA A 20 -36.45 -6.81 -10.07
N LYS A 21 -37.74 -6.54 -10.29
CA LYS A 21 -38.38 -5.23 -10.06
C LYS A 21 -38.32 -4.85 -8.58
N TYR A 22 -37.42 -3.94 -8.23
CA TYR A 22 -37.35 -3.39 -6.87
C TYR A 22 -37.62 -1.88 -6.90
N ARG A 23 -38.45 -1.41 -5.96
CA ARG A 23 -38.55 0.01 -5.63
C ARG A 23 -37.46 0.36 -4.63
N PRO A 24 -36.48 1.18 -4.98
CA PRO A 24 -35.37 1.48 -4.06
C PRO A 24 -35.78 2.45 -2.96
N LEU A 25 -35.61 2.05 -1.71
CA LEU A 25 -35.52 2.99 -0.60
C LEU A 25 -34.07 3.49 -0.53
N LEU A 26 -33.86 4.78 -0.75
CA LEU A 26 -32.53 5.39 -0.78
C LEU A 26 -31.96 5.47 0.63
N LEU A 27 -30.96 4.62 0.98
CA LEU A 27 -30.18 4.73 2.21
C LEU A 27 -29.09 5.80 2.13
N SER A 28 -28.71 6.23 0.94
CA SER A 28 -27.82 7.38 0.75
C SER A 28 -28.50 8.42 -0.14
N ARG A 29 -28.67 9.62 0.37
CA ARG A 29 -29.01 10.79 -0.45
C ARG A 29 -27.78 11.17 -1.26
N GLY A 30 -27.77 10.83 -2.55
CA GLY A 30 -26.79 11.30 -3.51
C GLY A 30 -26.05 10.16 -4.20
N GLU A 31 -25.92 10.32 -5.49
CA GLU A 31 -24.97 9.60 -6.33
C GLU A 31 -23.58 10.15 -5.99
N TYR A 32 -22.67 9.28 -5.54
CA TYR A 32 -21.27 9.68 -5.42
C TYR A 32 -20.65 9.54 -6.80
N VAL A 33 -20.31 10.67 -7.38
CA VAL A 33 -19.49 10.74 -8.60
C VAL A 33 -18.08 11.09 -8.11
N PRO A 34 -17.09 10.19 -8.20
CA PRO A 34 -15.72 10.54 -7.91
C PRO A 34 -15.30 11.68 -8.86
N THR A 35 -14.99 12.84 -8.30
CA THR A 35 -14.35 13.90 -9.09
C THR A 35 -12.93 13.45 -9.40
N GLY A 36 -12.57 13.36 -10.68
CA GLY A 36 -11.27 12.85 -11.15
C GLY A 36 -10.04 13.66 -10.73
N THR A 37 -10.24 14.80 -10.08
CA THR A 37 -9.20 15.77 -9.73
C THR A 37 -8.06 15.23 -8.86
N LEU A 38 -8.32 14.26 -7.97
CA LEU A 38 -7.25 13.66 -7.13
C LEU A 38 -6.36 12.68 -7.90
N ARG A 39 -6.89 12.00 -8.92
CA ARG A 39 -6.10 11.05 -9.73
C ARG A 39 -5.06 11.75 -10.61
N ASP A 40 -5.33 12.99 -10.97
CA ASP A 40 -4.46 13.80 -11.81
C ASP A 40 -3.42 14.59 -10.99
N ASN A 41 -3.51 14.53 -9.65
CA ASN A 41 -2.59 15.21 -8.76
C ASN A 41 -1.35 14.35 -8.49
N ASP A 42 -0.17 14.85 -8.80
CA ASP A 42 1.12 14.17 -8.69
C ASP A 42 1.48 13.79 -7.25
N ILE A 43 1.19 14.66 -6.27
CA ILE A 43 1.45 14.40 -4.85
C ILE A 43 0.59 13.26 -4.35
N VAL A 44 -0.71 13.30 -4.64
CA VAL A 44 -1.64 12.24 -4.25
C VAL A 44 -1.33 10.94 -4.98
N GLY A 45 -0.92 11.03 -6.25
CA GLY A 45 -0.45 9.89 -7.04
C GLY A 45 0.75 9.19 -6.43
N ALA A 46 1.77 9.95 -6.00
CA ALA A 46 2.95 9.40 -5.33
C ALA A 46 2.60 8.73 -4.00
N ILE A 47 1.69 9.33 -3.21
CA ILE A 47 1.20 8.74 -1.95
C ILE A 47 0.43 7.44 -2.23
N ALA A 48 -0.46 7.46 -3.23
CA ALA A 48 -1.24 6.28 -3.61
C ALA A 48 -0.34 5.12 -4.03
N ASP A 49 0.68 5.38 -4.84
CA ASP A 49 1.66 4.38 -5.26
C ASP A 49 2.44 3.81 -4.06
N ALA A 50 2.92 4.68 -3.15
CA ALA A 50 3.67 4.26 -1.98
C ALA A 50 2.84 3.36 -1.03
N ILE A 51 1.59 3.73 -0.74
CA ILE A 51 0.68 2.92 0.10
C ILE A 51 0.29 1.64 -0.63
N ALA A 52 -0.11 1.74 -1.89
CA ALA A 52 -0.59 0.61 -2.67
C ALA A 52 0.49 -0.47 -2.89
N LYS A 53 1.75 -0.08 -3.14
CA LYS A 53 2.89 -1.00 -3.20
C LYS A 53 3.06 -1.80 -1.92
N ASN A 54 2.85 -1.20 -0.77
CA ASN A 54 3.03 -1.87 0.52
C ASN A 54 1.81 -2.74 0.89
N VAL A 55 0.60 -2.30 0.60
CA VAL A 55 -0.61 -3.14 0.74
C VAL A 55 -0.57 -4.32 -0.24
N GLY A 56 -0.09 -4.11 -1.47
CA GLY A 56 0.07 -5.18 -2.47
C GLY A 56 0.98 -6.33 -2.02
N LYS A 57 1.94 -6.05 -1.12
CA LYS A 57 2.83 -7.08 -0.55
C LYS A 57 2.17 -7.96 0.51
N LEU A 58 0.97 -7.63 0.99
CA LEU A 58 0.25 -8.44 1.95
C LEU A 58 -0.08 -9.82 1.35
N GLN A 59 0.05 -10.83 2.17
CA GLN A 59 -0.24 -12.21 1.79
C GLN A 59 -1.54 -12.68 2.45
N PRO A 60 -2.58 -12.97 1.67
CA PRO A 60 -3.81 -13.57 2.20
C PRO A 60 -3.55 -15.01 2.61
N GLN A 61 -4.02 -15.36 3.80
CA GLN A 61 -3.97 -16.70 4.36
C GLN A 61 -5.32 -17.11 4.89
N VAL A 62 -5.78 -18.30 4.53
CA VAL A 62 -6.95 -18.92 5.16
C VAL A 62 -6.44 -19.76 6.32
N ILE A 63 -6.82 -19.39 7.53
CA ILE A 63 -6.36 -20.07 8.73
C ILE A 63 -7.53 -20.63 9.51
N ARG A 64 -7.27 -21.69 10.27
CA ARG A 64 -8.17 -22.23 11.29
C ARG A 64 -7.48 -22.17 12.64
N LYS A 65 -8.12 -21.53 13.59
CA LYS A 65 -7.69 -21.50 14.99
C LYS A 65 -8.61 -22.40 15.80
N ASP A 66 -8.05 -23.45 16.38
CA ASP A 66 -8.71 -24.36 17.31
C ASP A 66 -7.93 -24.46 18.64
N GLU A 67 -8.40 -25.31 19.54
CA GLU A 67 -7.74 -25.52 20.85
C GLU A 67 -6.32 -26.07 20.74
N LYS A 68 -5.96 -26.68 19.62
CA LYS A 68 -4.64 -27.26 19.34
C LYS A 68 -3.67 -26.25 18.75
N GLY A 69 -4.15 -25.08 18.34
CA GLY A 69 -3.35 -24.03 17.74
C GLY A 69 -3.89 -23.48 16.44
N MET A 70 -3.00 -22.90 15.64
CA MET A 70 -3.33 -22.28 14.35
C MET A 70 -2.84 -23.17 13.21
N THR A 71 -3.72 -23.48 12.27
CA THR A 71 -3.41 -24.25 11.07
C THR A 71 -3.67 -23.42 9.83
N ILE A 72 -2.69 -23.32 8.92
CA ILE A 72 -2.86 -22.66 7.62
C ILE A 72 -3.51 -23.66 6.67
N LYS A 73 -4.63 -23.26 6.05
CA LYS A 73 -5.33 -24.08 5.05
C LYS A 73 -4.73 -23.83 3.67
N ASN A 74 -4.71 -24.89 2.88
CA ASN A 74 -4.31 -24.81 1.47
C ASN A 74 -5.45 -25.35 0.58
N ASP A 75 -6.66 -24.87 0.82
CA ASP A 75 -7.84 -25.20 0.04
C ASP A 75 -7.90 -24.37 -1.26
N TYR A 76 -9.01 -24.55 -1.99
CA TYR A 76 -9.22 -23.79 -3.22
C TYR A 76 -9.28 -22.28 -2.99
N LEU A 77 -9.97 -21.85 -1.93
CA LEU A 77 -10.12 -20.44 -1.60
C LEU A 77 -8.76 -19.82 -1.25
N ALA A 78 -7.95 -20.53 -0.47
CA ALA A 78 -6.59 -20.10 -0.14
C ALA A 78 -5.73 -19.92 -1.41
N ARG A 79 -5.82 -20.85 -2.36
CA ARG A 79 -5.08 -20.76 -3.64
C ARG A 79 -5.59 -19.62 -4.52
N LEU A 80 -6.91 -19.44 -4.61
CA LEU A 80 -7.52 -18.32 -5.33
C LEU A 80 -7.01 -16.98 -4.80
N LEU A 81 -7.10 -16.77 -3.48
CA LEU A 81 -6.67 -15.53 -2.85
C LEU A 81 -5.16 -15.30 -2.94
N LYS A 82 -4.35 -16.36 -2.82
CA LYS A 82 -2.89 -16.26 -2.83
C LYS A 82 -2.30 -15.97 -4.20
N LEU A 83 -2.92 -16.48 -5.27
CA LEU A 83 -2.34 -16.41 -6.61
C LEU A 83 -3.05 -15.39 -7.50
N ARG A 84 -4.34 -15.56 -7.73
CA ARG A 84 -5.14 -14.75 -8.65
C ARG A 84 -6.60 -14.69 -8.22
N PRO A 85 -6.99 -13.63 -7.50
CA PRO A 85 -8.39 -13.44 -7.13
C PRO A 85 -9.30 -13.24 -8.34
N CYS A 86 -8.79 -12.66 -9.43
CA CYS A 86 -9.48 -12.53 -10.71
C CYS A 86 -8.56 -12.92 -11.88
N PRO A 87 -9.13 -13.26 -13.07
CA PRO A 87 -8.34 -13.73 -14.19
C PRO A 87 -7.31 -12.72 -14.71
N GLU A 88 -7.60 -11.43 -14.60
CA GLU A 88 -6.80 -10.35 -15.17
C GLU A 88 -5.68 -9.87 -14.24
N MET A 89 -5.76 -10.16 -12.94
CA MET A 89 -4.87 -9.58 -11.93
C MET A 89 -4.24 -10.63 -11.02
N SER A 90 -2.97 -10.46 -10.72
CA SER A 90 -2.33 -11.15 -9.60
C SER A 90 -2.90 -10.66 -8.27
N THR A 91 -2.64 -11.37 -7.17
CA THR A 91 -3.02 -10.91 -5.83
C THR A 91 -2.37 -9.58 -5.48
N TYR A 92 -1.13 -9.37 -5.91
CA TYR A 92 -0.44 -8.09 -5.75
C TYR A 92 -1.20 -6.94 -6.44
N ASP A 93 -1.53 -7.11 -7.72
CA ASP A 93 -2.22 -6.07 -8.50
C ASP A 93 -3.62 -5.78 -7.94
N PHE A 94 -4.31 -6.84 -7.50
CA PHE A 94 -5.63 -6.75 -6.89
C PHE A 94 -5.59 -5.91 -5.59
N LEU A 95 -4.66 -6.21 -4.68
CA LEU A 95 -4.50 -5.48 -3.42
C LEU A 95 -3.98 -4.06 -3.66
N TYR A 96 -3.04 -3.88 -4.60
CA TYR A 96 -2.56 -2.57 -5.03
C TYR A 96 -3.73 -1.69 -5.47
N ARG A 97 -4.64 -2.24 -6.28
CA ARG A 97 -5.80 -1.51 -6.76
C ARG A 97 -6.74 -1.11 -5.64
N ILE A 98 -7.06 -2.03 -4.73
CA ILE A 98 -7.90 -1.74 -3.55
C ILE A 98 -7.30 -0.57 -2.76
N ALA A 99 -6.02 -0.61 -2.47
CA ALA A 99 -5.34 0.43 -1.71
C ALA A 99 -5.30 1.77 -2.46
N SER A 100 -5.06 1.73 -3.77
CA SER A 100 -5.10 2.92 -4.63
C SER A 100 -6.48 3.58 -4.61
N ASP A 101 -7.55 2.79 -4.74
CA ASP A 101 -8.93 3.31 -4.65
C ASP A 101 -9.23 3.91 -3.28
N LEU A 102 -8.71 3.32 -2.19
CA LEU A 102 -8.86 3.88 -0.84
C LEU A 102 -8.20 5.25 -0.70
N VAL A 103 -7.03 5.45 -1.30
CA VAL A 103 -6.35 6.75 -1.27
C VAL A 103 -7.14 7.79 -2.05
N TYR A 104 -7.65 7.45 -3.24
CA TYR A 104 -8.35 8.42 -4.09
C TYR A 104 -9.79 8.68 -3.68
N THR A 105 -10.51 7.68 -3.15
CA THR A 105 -11.97 7.77 -2.95
C THR A 105 -12.42 7.42 -1.54
N SER A 106 -11.52 6.94 -0.69
CA SER A 106 -11.82 6.34 0.62
C SER A 106 -12.79 5.16 0.58
N ASN A 107 -13.05 4.60 -0.60
CA ASN A 107 -13.92 3.44 -0.80
C ASN A 107 -13.36 2.58 -1.92
N SER A 108 -13.28 1.28 -1.71
CA SER A 108 -12.96 0.31 -2.74
C SER A 108 -13.98 -0.81 -2.74
N PHE A 109 -14.45 -1.17 -3.92
CA PHE A 109 -15.49 -2.19 -4.11
C PHE A 109 -14.95 -3.32 -4.98
N SER A 110 -15.22 -4.55 -4.57
CA SER A 110 -14.97 -5.73 -5.39
C SER A 110 -16.17 -6.66 -5.35
N VAL A 111 -16.61 -7.15 -6.51
CA VAL A 111 -17.75 -8.08 -6.60
C VAL A 111 -17.25 -9.51 -6.57
N ILE A 112 -17.92 -10.33 -5.79
CA ILE A 112 -17.68 -11.77 -5.67
C ILE A 112 -18.51 -12.48 -6.73
N PHE A 113 -17.86 -13.29 -7.57
CA PHE A 113 -18.50 -14.15 -8.53
C PHE A 113 -18.46 -15.60 -8.07
N TYR A 114 -19.60 -16.28 -8.24
CA TYR A 114 -19.76 -17.67 -7.89
C TYR A 114 -19.92 -18.53 -9.13
N ASN A 115 -19.75 -19.85 -8.98
CA ASN A 115 -20.16 -20.81 -10.00
C ASN A 115 -21.67 -20.82 -10.17
N GLU A 116 -22.18 -21.55 -11.18
CA GLU A 116 -23.61 -21.64 -11.50
C GLU A 116 -24.46 -22.11 -10.32
N ASP A 117 -23.94 -22.98 -9.47
CA ASP A 117 -24.62 -23.55 -8.29
C ASP A 117 -24.47 -22.68 -7.03
N PHE A 118 -23.81 -21.52 -7.09
CA PHE A 118 -23.51 -20.64 -5.96
C PHE A 118 -22.76 -21.32 -4.80
N THR A 119 -22.11 -22.44 -5.04
CA THR A 119 -21.40 -23.21 -4.02
C THR A 119 -19.95 -22.80 -3.83
N ARG A 120 -19.36 -22.12 -4.83
CA ARG A 120 -17.93 -21.83 -4.85
C ARG A 120 -17.65 -20.47 -5.48
N VAL A 121 -16.80 -19.70 -4.84
CA VAL A 121 -16.27 -18.45 -5.40
C VAL A 121 -15.37 -18.77 -6.57
N THR A 122 -15.64 -18.19 -7.73
CA THR A 122 -14.83 -18.35 -8.95
C THR A 122 -13.86 -17.22 -9.16
N SER A 123 -14.26 -15.98 -8.82
CA SER A 123 -13.40 -14.81 -8.90
C SER A 123 -13.89 -13.68 -8.02
N ILE A 124 -13.01 -12.76 -7.71
CA ILE A 124 -13.31 -11.52 -6.99
C ILE A 124 -12.78 -10.38 -7.85
N GLN A 125 -13.66 -9.54 -8.36
CA GLN A 125 -13.29 -8.54 -9.36
C GLN A 125 -13.46 -7.13 -8.81
N PRO A 126 -12.37 -6.33 -8.78
CA PRO A 126 -12.46 -4.94 -8.36
C PRO A 126 -13.23 -4.14 -9.40
N ILE A 127 -14.09 -3.24 -8.93
CA ILE A 127 -14.95 -2.44 -9.77
C ILE A 127 -14.39 -1.03 -9.89
N THR A 128 -14.14 -0.60 -11.13
CA THR A 128 -13.99 0.81 -11.43
C THR A 128 -15.36 1.35 -11.80
N THR A 129 -15.82 2.33 -11.06
CA THR A 129 -17.12 2.95 -11.33
C THR A 129 -17.06 4.45 -11.07
N LYS A 130 -17.67 5.21 -11.98
CA LYS A 130 -17.88 6.66 -11.83
C LYS A 130 -19.10 6.98 -11.00
N SER A 131 -20.05 6.04 -10.91
CA SER A 131 -21.27 6.25 -10.14
C SER A 131 -21.75 4.97 -9.49
N TYR A 132 -22.11 5.05 -8.20
CA TYR A 132 -22.69 3.94 -7.46
C TYR A 132 -23.69 4.41 -6.43
N ARG A 133 -24.60 3.50 -6.05
CA ARG A 133 -25.60 3.71 -4.99
C ARG A 133 -25.75 2.46 -4.15
N ILE A 134 -25.89 2.65 -2.84
CA ILE A 134 -26.30 1.60 -1.90
C ILE A 134 -27.71 1.93 -1.45
N PHE A 135 -28.63 0.99 -1.57
CA PHE A 135 -30.02 1.18 -1.22
C PHE A 135 -30.62 -0.10 -0.64
N GLU A 136 -31.74 0.03 0.02
CA GLU A 136 -32.49 -1.05 0.61
C GLU A 136 -33.76 -1.31 -0.23
N ASP A 137 -34.08 -2.58 -0.47
CA ASP A 137 -35.30 -2.96 -1.12
C ASP A 137 -36.49 -3.06 -0.12
N GLU A 138 -37.67 -3.35 -0.61
CA GLU A 138 -38.90 -3.50 0.20
C GLU A 138 -38.81 -4.68 1.21
N ARG A 139 -37.87 -5.60 1.02
CA ARG A 139 -37.62 -6.78 1.88
C ARG A 139 -36.45 -6.57 2.83
N HIS A 140 -35.99 -5.32 2.99
CA HIS A 140 -34.83 -4.96 3.79
C HIS A 140 -33.48 -5.55 3.31
N ASN A 141 -33.37 -5.99 2.03
CA ASN A 141 -32.09 -6.41 1.49
C ASN A 141 -31.30 -5.17 1.05
N ILE A 142 -30.05 -5.14 1.41
CA ILE A 142 -29.14 -4.08 0.99
C ILE A 142 -28.57 -4.44 -0.38
N LEU A 143 -28.76 -3.55 -1.34
CA LEU A 143 -28.32 -3.71 -2.72
C LEU A 143 -27.30 -2.65 -3.08
N PHE A 144 -26.34 -3.04 -3.91
CA PHE A 144 -25.32 -2.17 -4.48
C PHE A 144 -25.54 -2.06 -5.98
N ARG A 145 -25.79 -0.84 -6.45
CA ARG A 145 -25.94 -0.52 -7.88
C ARG A 145 -24.74 0.31 -8.29
N PHE A 146 -24.13 -0.08 -9.40
CA PHE A 146 -22.98 0.64 -9.96
C PHE A 146 -23.04 0.59 -11.49
N ARG A 147 -22.45 1.60 -12.12
CA ARG A 147 -22.18 1.59 -13.56
C ARG A 147 -20.75 1.12 -13.75
N TRP A 148 -20.58 0.01 -14.44
CA TRP A 148 -19.24 -0.55 -14.65
C TRP A 148 -18.55 0.18 -15.80
N ASP A 149 -17.35 0.71 -15.56
CA ASP A 149 -16.63 1.48 -16.58
C ASP A 149 -16.13 0.60 -17.75
N TYR A 150 -16.04 -0.73 -17.53
CA TYR A 150 -15.57 -1.66 -18.55
C TYR A 150 -16.52 -1.79 -19.74
N ASP A 151 -17.82 -1.87 -19.51
CA ASP A 151 -18.84 -2.05 -20.54
C ASP A 151 -19.89 -0.93 -20.57
N GLY A 152 -19.82 0.00 -19.62
CA GLY A 152 -20.74 1.11 -19.49
C GLY A 152 -22.14 0.74 -18.98
N GLU A 153 -22.37 -0.53 -18.66
CA GLU A 153 -23.65 -1.05 -18.20
C GLU A 153 -23.86 -0.86 -16.69
N THR A 154 -25.13 -0.82 -16.29
CA THR A 154 -25.50 -0.67 -14.89
C THR A 154 -25.91 -2.00 -14.29
N TYR A 155 -25.21 -2.40 -13.22
CA TYR A 155 -25.44 -3.64 -12.50
C TYR A 155 -26.01 -3.37 -11.12
N THR A 156 -26.79 -4.32 -10.61
CA THR A 156 -27.31 -4.30 -9.23
C THR A 156 -27.06 -5.66 -8.63
N VAL A 157 -26.34 -5.69 -7.54
CA VAL A 157 -25.95 -6.92 -6.84
C VAL A 157 -26.28 -6.81 -5.35
N PRO A 158 -26.54 -7.93 -4.65
CA PRO A 158 -26.65 -7.92 -3.21
C PRO A 158 -25.35 -7.40 -2.57
N TYR A 159 -25.46 -6.51 -1.59
CA TYR A 159 -24.29 -5.93 -0.91
C TYR A 159 -23.44 -6.98 -0.20
N GLN A 160 -24.04 -8.10 0.20
CA GLN A 160 -23.33 -9.25 0.75
C GLN A 160 -22.32 -9.88 -0.21
N ASN A 161 -22.52 -9.70 -1.53
CA ASN A 161 -21.61 -10.18 -2.58
C ASN A 161 -20.60 -9.11 -3.00
N VAL A 162 -20.47 -8.03 -2.23
CA VAL A 162 -19.53 -6.93 -2.51
C VAL A 162 -18.57 -6.80 -1.33
N ILE A 163 -17.30 -7.01 -1.57
CA ILE A 163 -16.25 -6.66 -0.63
C ILE A 163 -16.09 -5.14 -0.70
N HIS A 164 -16.35 -4.46 0.41
CA HIS A 164 -16.29 -3.01 0.50
C HIS A 164 -15.30 -2.60 1.58
N ILE A 165 -14.14 -2.15 1.14
CA ILE A 165 -13.11 -1.61 2.02
C ILE A 165 -13.25 -0.08 2.03
N LYS A 166 -13.18 0.51 3.21
CA LYS A 166 -13.42 1.95 3.40
C LYS A 166 -12.42 2.58 4.36
N ALA A 167 -12.01 3.77 4.03
CA ALA A 167 -11.20 4.61 4.90
C ALA A 167 -12.03 5.79 5.41
N ARG A 168 -11.61 6.38 6.55
CA ARG A 168 -12.17 7.63 7.08
C ARG A 168 -13.69 7.61 7.24
N TYR A 169 -14.16 6.69 8.06
CA TYR A 169 -15.57 6.54 8.36
C TYR A 169 -16.12 7.79 9.04
N ASN A 170 -17.17 8.37 8.45
CA ASN A 170 -17.85 9.54 9.00
C ASN A 170 -19.36 9.29 9.21
N LYS A 171 -20.14 10.37 9.22
CA LYS A 171 -21.60 10.37 9.44
C LYS A 171 -22.42 9.48 8.47
N LYS A 172 -21.83 8.99 7.36
CA LYS A 172 -22.54 8.13 6.41
C LYS A 172 -22.42 6.67 6.83
N ARG A 173 -23.54 5.97 6.91
CA ARG A 173 -23.62 4.59 7.43
C ARG A 173 -22.73 3.59 6.67
N PHE A 174 -22.57 3.75 5.36
CA PHE A 174 -21.92 2.75 4.51
C PHE A 174 -20.61 3.23 3.88
N LEU A 175 -20.39 4.52 3.73
CA LEU A 175 -19.32 5.06 2.90
C LEU A 175 -18.25 5.77 3.74
N GLY A 176 -17.00 5.62 3.31
CA GLY A 176 -15.91 6.48 3.75
C GLY A 176 -16.06 7.91 3.18
N THR A 177 -15.40 8.88 3.81
CA THR A 177 -15.40 10.27 3.34
C THR A 177 -14.37 10.42 2.24
N SER A 178 -14.79 11.00 1.10
CA SER A 178 -13.86 11.30 0.03
C SER A 178 -12.83 12.34 0.44
N PRO A 179 -11.56 12.12 0.13
CA PRO A 179 -10.49 13.08 0.37
C PRO A 179 -10.68 14.40 -0.40
N ASP A 180 -11.38 14.38 -1.54
CA ASP A 180 -11.68 15.56 -2.35
C ASP A 180 -12.28 16.72 -1.52
N ILE A 181 -13.10 16.38 -0.53
CA ILE A 181 -13.78 17.40 0.29
C ILE A 181 -12.81 18.00 1.31
N GLU A 182 -11.98 17.13 1.93
CA GLU A 182 -11.11 17.53 3.05
C GLU A 182 -9.80 18.18 2.57
N LEU A 183 -9.25 17.69 1.44
CA LEU A 183 -7.98 18.15 0.89
C LEU A 183 -8.12 19.28 -0.15
N LYS A 184 -9.34 19.55 -0.63
CA LYS A 184 -9.56 20.49 -1.73
C LYS A 184 -8.81 21.79 -1.54
N ARG A 185 -8.98 22.42 -0.37
CA ARG A 185 -8.35 23.71 -0.08
C ARG A 185 -6.82 23.67 -0.13
N SER A 186 -6.22 22.61 0.40
CA SER A 186 -4.75 22.46 0.40
C SER A 186 -4.21 22.22 -1.00
N LEU A 187 -4.91 21.40 -1.79
CA LEU A 187 -4.52 21.08 -3.16
C LEU A 187 -4.70 22.28 -4.10
N ASP A 188 -5.82 23.00 -4.02
CA ASP A 188 -6.06 24.24 -4.78
C ASP A 188 -4.97 25.30 -4.50
N LEU A 189 -4.54 25.43 -3.25
CA LEU A 189 -3.46 26.36 -2.87
C LEU A 189 -2.10 25.90 -3.41
N ILE A 190 -1.81 24.61 -3.41
CA ILE A 190 -0.56 24.05 -3.98
C ILE A 190 -0.54 24.32 -5.48
N GLU A 191 -1.64 24.04 -6.19
CA GLU A 191 -1.76 24.26 -7.63
C GLU A 191 -1.57 25.73 -7.98
N THR A 192 -2.27 26.64 -7.31
CA THR A 192 -2.13 28.09 -7.49
C THR A 192 -0.70 28.56 -7.21
N SER A 193 -0.04 27.99 -6.19
CA SER A 193 1.36 28.29 -5.91
C SER A 193 2.28 27.82 -7.04
N GLY A 194 2.03 26.63 -7.60
CA GLY A 194 2.74 26.09 -8.75
C GLY A 194 2.60 26.96 -10.01
N GLU A 195 1.39 27.44 -10.31
CA GLU A 195 1.13 28.39 -11.40
C GLU A 195 1.87 29.72 -11.17
N THR A 196 1.90 30.19 -9.94
CA THR A 196 2.65 31.40 -9.58
C THR A 196 4.14 31.22 -9.87
N VAL A 197 4.74 30.10 -9.46
CA VAL A 197 6.14 29.77 -9.77
C VAL A 197 6.37 29.71 -11.28
N LYS A 198 5.52 29.03 -12.02
CA LYS A 198 5.59 28.96 -13.49
C LYS A 198 5.55 30.35 -14.12
N ASN A 199 4.64 31.19 -13.66
CA ASN A 199 4.53 32.57 -14.14
C ASN A 199 5.76 33.43 -13.81
N ILE A 200 6.37 33.22 -12.63
CA ILE A 200 7.62 33.87 -12.24
C ILE A 200 8.77 33.44 -13.16
N VAL A 201 8.91 32.13 -13.39
CA VAL A 201 9.97 31.59 -14.29
C VAL A 201 9.78 32.14 -15.70
N ASN A 202 8.56 32.13 -16.22
CA ASN A 202 8.28 32.66 -17.56
C ASN A 202 8.57 34.17 -17.66
N ARG A 203 8.25 34.93 -16.60
CA ARG A 203 8.52 36.37 -16.58
C ARG A 203 9.99 36.72 -16.30
N SER A 204 10.71 35.88 -15.58
CA SER A 204 12.13 36.10 -15.31
C SER A 204 12.99 36.13 -16.59
N ASN A 205 12.49 35.50 -17.64
CA ASN A 205 13.14 35.46 -18.95
C ASN A 205 12.67 36.61 -19.90
N SER A 206 11.68 37.44 -19.44
CA SER A 206 11.18 38.56 -20.23
C SER A 206 11.64 39.88 -19.63
N LEU A 207 12.22 40.73 -20.48
CA LEU A 207 12.55 42.10 -20.08
C LEU A 207 11.27 42.86 -19.76
N ALA A 208 11.10 43.33 -18.53
CA ALA A 208 9.97 44.18 -18.17
C ALA A 208 10.42 45.62 -18.02
N GLY A 209 9.87 46.49 -18.79
CA GLY A 209 10.20 47.91 -18.78
C GLY A 209 9.07 48.73 -19.39
N TYR A 210 9.26 50.02 -19.39
CA TYR A 210 8.40 50.91 -20.15
C TYR A 210 9.20 51.66 -21.20
N LEU A 211 8.61 51.83 -22.37
CA LEU A 211 9.13 52.65 -23.44
C LEU A 211 8.65 54.09 -23.22
N LYS A 212 9.60 55.02 -23.10
CA LYS A 212 9.27 56.43 -23.09
C LYS A 212 9.53 56.97 -24.49
N TYR A 213 8.45 57.42 -25.14
CA TYR A 213 8.56 58.05 -26.42
C TYR A 213 8.64 59.59 -26.22
N ASN A 214 9.67 60.21 -26.84
CA ASN A 214 10.00 61.60 -26.59
C ASN A 214 9.27 62.57 -27.55
N ASN A 215 8.53 62.07 -28.51
CA ASN A 215 7.71 62.86 -29.44
C ASN A 215 6.20 62.77 -29.09
N LEU A 216 5.42 63.76 -29.57
CA LEU A 216 3.96 63.70 -29.49
C LEU A 216 3.45 62.57 -30.41
N ALA A 217 2.87 61.52 -29.80
CA ALA A 217 2.27 60.40 -30.46
C ALA A 217 0.83 60.17 -29.87
N ASP A 218 -0.04 59.67 -30.71
CA ASP A 218 -1.36 59.24 -30.24
C ASP A 218 -1.29 57.84 -29.63
N ASP A 219 -2.40 57.40 -28.99
CA ASP A 219 -2.50 56.12 -28.27
C ASP A 219 -2.31 54.91 -29.22
N GLU A 220 -2.66 55.03 -30.52
CA GLU A 220 -2.53 53.95 -31.47
C GLU A 220 -1.08 53.77 -31.91
N GLU A 221 -0.35 54.90 -32.12
CA GLU A 221 1.04 54.93 -32.44
C GLU A 221 1.90 54.40 -31.29
N LEU A 222 1.60 54.75 -30.05
CA LEU A 222 2.25 54.21 -28.84
C LEU A 222 2.05 52.69 -28.70
N LYS A 223 0.86 52.19 -28.96
CA LYS A 223 0.58 50.76 -28.98
C LYS A 223 1.35 50.03 -30.05
N LYS A 224 1.46 50.60 -31.20
CA LYS A 224 2.22 50.04 -32.34
C LYS A 224 3.72 49.94 -32.02
N ILE A 225 4.32 51.05 -31.52
CA ILE A 225 5.71 51.09 -31.10
C ILE A 225 6.01 50.05 -30.00
N ALA A 226 5.12 49.92 -29.02
CA ALA A 226 5.27 48.95 -27.96
C ALA A 226 5.19 47.50 -28.47
N LYS A 227 4.28 47.23 -29.43
CA LYS A 227 4.14 45.91 -30.04
C LYS A 227 5.34 45.58 -30.93
N ASP A 228 5.80 46.52 -31.78
CA ASP A 228 6.93 46.32 -32.66
C ASP A 228 8.22 46.07 -31.84
N PHE A 229 8.39 46.75 -30.69
CA PHE A 229 9.48 46.52 -29.76
C PHE A 229 9.38 45.13 -29.09
N GLN A 230 8.17 44.75 -28.66
CA GLN A 230 7.92 43.44 -28.08
C GLN A 230 8.20 42.30 -29.07
N ASP A 231 7.75 42.44 -30.32
CA ASP A 231 7.94 41.44 -31.36
C ASP A 231 9.43 41.36 -31.80
N ALA A 232 10.13 42.47 -31.81
CA ALA A 232 11.52 42.52 -32.21
C ALA A 232 12.52 42.04 -31.10
N TYR A 233 12.20 42.29 -29.84
CA TYR A 233 13.22 42.17 -28.78
C TYR A 233 12.78 41.32 -27.56
N MET A 234 11.51 41.08 -27.36
CA MET A 234 11.02 40.40 -26.16
C MET A 234 10.54 38.98 -26.41
N ASN A 235 10.52 38.50 -27.67
CA ASN A 235 10.15 37.13 -27.98
C ASN A 235 11.32 36.17 -27.63
N ALA A 236 10.94 34.98 -27.15
CA ALA A 236 11.89 33.94 -26.69
C ALA A 236 12.91 33.48 -27.74
N ASP A 237 12.64 33.75 -29.02
CA ASP A 237 13.56 33.40 -30.14
C ASP A 237 14.72 34.38 -30.31
N ASN A 238 14.71 35.52 -29.62
CA ASN A 238 15.77 36.49 -29.68
C ASN A 238 16.82 36.25 -28.58
N ALA A 239 17.57 35.19 -28.75
CA ALA A 239 18.60 34.74 -27.78
C ALA A 239 19.79 35.69 -27.58
N GLY A 240 19.84 36.82 -28.27
CA GLY A 240 20.97 37.76 -28.23
C GLY A 240 20.92 38.81 -27.12
N GLY A 241 19.78 39.10 -26.54
CA GLY A 241 19.62 40.03 -25.40
C GLY A 241 20.01 41.50 -25.68
N ILE A 242 20.27 41.88 -26.93
CA ILE A 242 20.71 43.23 -27.31
C ILE A 242 19.58 43.88 -28.12
N ALA A 243 19.02 44.96 -27.58
CA ALA A 243 18.08 45.84 -28.29
C ALA A 243 18.79 47.08 -28.80
N ALA A 244 18.69 47.37 -30.10
CA ALA A 244 19.08 48.66 -30.64
C ALA A 244 17.89 49.63 -30.56
N ILE A 245 18.01 50.74 -29.85
CA ILE A 245 16.98 51.72 -29.63
C ILE A 245 17.35 53.01 -30.35
N ASP A 246 16.42 53.61 -31.09
CA ASP A 246 16.56 54.91 -31.69
C ASP A 246 16.52 56.02 -30.61
N SER A 247 17.10 57.19 -30.90
CA SER A 247 17.13 58.36 -30.01
C SER A 247 15.72 58.89 -29.60
N THR A 248 14.70 58.47 -30.32
CA THR A 248 13.28 58.87 -30.05
C THR A 248 12.63 58.03 -28.95
N VAL A 249 13.21 56.85 -28.62
CA VAL A 249 12.64 55.90 -27.65
C VAL A 249 13.64 55.68 -26.54
N ASP A 250 13.25 55.84 -25.31
CA ASP A 250 14.06 55.52 -24.12
C ASP A 250 13.42 54.34 -23.38
N PHE A 251 14.17 53.25 -23.25
CA PHE A 251 13.71 52.07 -22.52
C PHE A 251 14.19 52.17 -21.05
N LYS A 252 13.25 52.13 -20.15
CA LYS A 252 13.55 52.03 -18.71
C LYS A 252 13.09 50.68 -18.18
N GLU A 253 14.09 49.92 -17.75
CA GLU A 253 13.84 48.68 -17.07
C GLU A 253 13.13 48.94 -15.73
N ILE A 254 12.02 48.25 -15.50
CA ILE A 254 11.38 48.21 -14.22
C ILE A 254 11.97 47.04 -13.45
N ALA A 255 12.67 47.34 -12.35
CA ALA A 255 13.17 46.33 -11.44
C ALA A 255 12.00 45.41 -11.06
N GLN A 256 11.95 44.21 -11.63
CA GLN A 256 10.94 43.25 -11.28
C GLN A 256 11.15 42.85 -9.83
N ARG A 257 10.18 43.18 -8.98
CA ARG A 257 10.06 42.53 -7.69
C ARG A 257 9.70 41.09 -7.99
N THR A 258 10.67 40.19 -8.04
CA THR A 258 10.44 38.76 -8.01
C THR A 258 9.54 38.47 -6.79
N PRO A 259 8.30 38.08 -6.97
CA PRO A 259 7.48 37.72 -5.85
C PRO A 259 8.20 36.60 -5.12
N ASN A 260 8.50 36.81 -3.86
CA ASN A 260 9.15 35.80 -3.03
C ASN A 260 8.14 34.65 -2.88
N VAL A 261 8.37 33.55 -3.60
CA VAL A 261 7.56 32.34 -3.45
C VAL A 261 7.84 31.80 -2.03
N PRO A 262 6.89 31.80 -1.14
CA PRO A 262 7.12 31.32 0.21
C PRO A 262 7.24 29.79 0.20
N THR A 263 8.45 29.29 -0.09
CA THR A 263 8.79 27.85 -0.15
C THR A 263 8.31 27.13 1.11
N ASN A 264 8.42 27.77 2.26
CA ASN A 264 7.95 27.22 3.53
C ASN A 264 6.42 26.98 3.56
N GLN A 265 5.63 27.84 2.88
CA GLN A 265 4.17 27.65 2.82
C GLN A 265 3.80 26.47 1.91
N ILE A 266 4.49 26.31 0.78
CA ILE A 266 4.29 25.16 -0.12
C ILE A 266 4.64 23.87 0.60
N THR A 267 5.77 23.84 1.32
CA THR A 267 6.18 22.70 2.13
C THR A 267 5.14 22.38 3.20
N PHE A 268 4.66 23.39 3.92
CA PHE A 268 3.61 23.21 4.93
C PHE A 268 2.32 22.65 4.35
N LEU A 269 1.87 23.11 3.17
CA LEU A 269 0.68 22.61 2.51
C LEU A 269 0.87 21.14 2.06
N ARG A 270 2.04 20.81 1.52
CA ARG A 270 2.40 19.43 1.13
C ARG A 270 2.43 18.51 2.35
N ASP A 271 3.02 18.96 3.46
CA ASP A 271 3.05 18.22 4.71
C ASP A 271 1.65 17.98 5.29
N ASN A 272 0.71 18.91 5.10
CA ASN A 272 -0.69 18.68 5.47
C ASN A 272 -1.33 17.55 4.66
N VAL A 273 -1.04 17.46 3.36
CA VAL A 273 -1.48 16.34 2.53
C VAL A 273 -0.85 15.03 3.01
N TYR A 274 0.45 15.02 3.31
CA TYR A 274 1.15 13.85 3.85
C TYR A 274 0.56 13.37 5.17
N ARG A 275 0.34 14.31 6.12
CA ARG A 275 -0.31 14.01 7.42
C ARG A 275 -1.71 13.45 7.25
N TYR A 276 -2.46 13.94 6.27
CA TYR A 276 -3.78 13.43 5.97
C TYR A 276 -3.75 11.93 5.64
N TYR A 277 -2.76 11.46 4.91
CA TYR A 277 -2.61 10.04 4.57
C TYR A 277 -1.73 9.25 5.56
N GLY A 278 -1.19 9.89 6.59
CA GLY A 278 -0.31 9.24 7.57
C GLY A 278 1.06 8.88 7.00
N VAL A 279 1.51 9.59 5.98
CA VAL A 279 2.82 9.40 5.33
C VAL A 279 3.73 10.60 5.57
N ASN A 280 5.00 10.44 5.25
CA ASN A 280 5.98 11.52 5.21
C ASN A 280 6.85 11.39 3.96
N GLU A 281 7.71 12.36 3.70
CA GLU A 281 8.60 12.37 2.54
C GLU A 281 9.51 11.13 2.48
N LYS A 282 9.96 10.63 3.64
CA LYS A 282 10.82 9.44 3.71
C LYS A 282 10.12 8.16 3.22
N VAL A 283 8.79 8.06 3.39
CA VAL A 283 7.99 6.96 2.81
C VAL A 283 8.08 6.99 1.30
N LEU A 284 7.94 8.19 0.69
CA LEU A 284 7.94 8.37 -0.75
C LEU A 284 9.34 8.16 -1.36
N THR A 285 10.38 8.56 -0.65
CA THR A 285 11.78 8.41 -1.09
C THR A 285 12.40 7.09 -0.68
N SER A 286 11.66 6.23 0.03
CA SER A 286 12.14 4.92 0.53
C SER A 286 13.39 5.01 1.42
N THR A 287 13.49 6.07 2.22
CA THR A 287 14.63 6.34 3.14
C THR A 287 14.25 6.15 4.62
N LEU A 288 13.26 5.31 4.89
CA LEU A 288 12.79 5.01 6.25
C LEU A 288 13.84 4.22 7.04
N SER A 289 14.04 4.57 8.29
CA SER A 289 14.66 3.68 9.28
C SER A 289 13.73 2.53 9.67
N ASP A 290 14.25 1.48 10.26
CA ASP A 290 13.46 0.32 10.71
C ASP A 290 12.31 0.74 11.65
N GLN A 291 12.56 1.68 12.56
CA GLN A 291 11.55 2.18 13.49
C GLN A 291 10.46 3.01 12.78
N GLU A 292 10.85 3.85 11.82
CA GLU A 292 9.89 4.62 11.01
C GLU A 292 9.06 3.70 10.11
N TRP A 293 9.67 2.63 9.58
CA TRP A 293 8.97 1.61 8.83
C TRP A 293 7.90 0.90 9.67
N ILE A 294 8.24 0.47 10.88
CA ILE A 294 7.28 -0.16 11.79
C ILE A 294 6.12 0.80 12.07
N SER A 295 6.41 2.06 12.41
CA SER A 295 5.37 3.07 12.66
C SER A 295 4.48 3.32 11.45
N PHE A 296 5.04 3.37 10.24
CA PHE A 296 4.26 3.50 9.01
C PHE A 296 3.36 2.27 8.77
N TYR A 297 3.92 1.07 8.97
CA TYR A 297 3.17 -0.17 8.81
C TYR A 297 2.00 -0.24 9.78
N GLU A 298 2.22 -0.04 11.08
CA GLU A 298 1.18 -0.11 12.11
C GLU A 298 0.08 0.95 11.94
N ASN A 299 0.42 2.15 11.48
CA ASN A 299 -0.56 3.23 11.36
C ASN A 299 -1.30 3.27 10.02
N VAL A 300 -0.71 2.80 8.93
CA VAL A 300 -1.28 2.96 7.58
C VAL A 300 -1.63 1.63 6.94
N ILE A 301 -0.75 0.63 7.03
CA ILE A 301 -0.92 -0.64 6.30
C ILE A 301 -1.72 -1.65 7.11
N GLU A 302 -1.40 -1.84 8.37
CA GLU A 302 -2.06 -2.83 9.24
C GLU A 302 -3.57 -2.60 9.39
N PRO A 303 -4.09 -1.36 9.58
CA PRO A 303 -5.53 -1.14 9.63
C PRO A 303 -6.26 -1.57 8.36
N VAL A 304 -5.63 -1.41 7.19
CA VAL A 304 -6.16 -1.89 5.91
C VAL A 304 -6.14 -3.42 5.87
N ALA A 305 -5.05 -4.04 6.30
CA ALA A 305 -4.91 -5.49 6.37
C ALA A 305 -5.97 -6.14 7.29
N ILE A 306 -6.20 -5.55 8.45
CA ILE A 306 -7.23 -5.99 9.40
C ILE A 306 -8.62 -5.90 8.77
N GLN A 307 -8.94 -4.76 8.14
CA GLN A 307 -10.25 -4.57 7.51
C GLN A 307 -10.45 -5.53 6.34
N LEU A 308 -9.43 -5.77 5.50
CA LEU A 308 -9.45 -6.81 4.47
C LEU A 308 -9.76 -8.17 5.09
N GLY A 309 -9.07 -8.54 6.16
CA GLY A 309 -9.27 -9.81 6.86
C GLY A 309 -10.73 -10.01 7.32
N TYR A 310 -11.31 -9.01 7.95
CA TYR A 310 -12.71 -9.09 8.42
C TYR A 310 -13.72 -9.14 7.27
N GLU A 311 -13.59 -8.26 6.27
CA GLU A 311 -14.51 -8.23 5.13
C GLU A 311 -14.45 -9.52 4.31
N PHE A 312 -13.25 -10.02 4.03
CA PHE A 312 -13.09 -11.28 3.32
C PHE A 312 -13.59 -12.47 4.12
N THR A 313 -13.30 -12.53 5.42
CA THR A 313 -13.85 -13.58 6.31
C THR A 313 -15.35 -13.60 6.28
N PHE A 314 -15.99 -12.44 6.50
CA PHE A 314 -17.44 -12.35 6.59
C PHE A 314 -18.16 -12.63 5.27
N LYS A 315 -17.56 -12.26 4.13
CA LYS A 315 -18.17 -12.37 2.80
C LYS A 315 -17.89 -13.70 2.09
N LEU A 316 -16.76 -14.35 2.40
CA LEU A 316 -16.32 -15.55 1.69
C LEU A 316 -16.52 -16.83 2.48
N LEU A 317 -16.60 -16.75 3.80
CA LEU A 317 -16.81 -17.91 4.66
C LEU A 317 -18.25 -17.96 5.17
N THR A 318 -18.78 -19.16 5.29
CA THR A 318 -20.11 -19.38 5.89
C THR A 318 -20.08 -19.15 7.41
N PRO A 319 -21.20 -18.78 8.04
CA PRO A 319 -21.28 -18.66 9.50
C PRO A 319 -20.82 -19.93 10.23
N ARG A 320 -21.06 -21.11 9.64
CA ARG A 320 -20.61 -22.39 10.20
C ARG A 320 -19.09 -22.51 10.17
N GLU A 321 -18.44 -22.13 9.08
CA GLU A 321 -16.96 -22.16 8.96
C GLU A 321 -16.33 -21.18 9.93
N ILE A 322 -16.89 -19.98 10.06
CA ILE A 322 -16.42 -18.98 11.04
C ILE A 322 -16.57 -19.52 12.47
N GLY A 323 -17.70 -20.18 12.77
CA GLY A 323 -17.92 -20.82 14.07
C GLY A 323 -16.93 -21.94 14.41
N TYR A 324 -16.34 -22.58 13.40
CA TYR A 324 -15.25 -23.54 13.56
C TYR A 324 -13.84 -22.89 13.64
N GLY A 325 -13.76 -21.58 13.82
CA GLY A 325 -12.50 -20.84 13.96
C GLY A 325 -11.76 -20.56 12.67
N ASN A 326 -12.44 -20.69 11.50
CA ASN A 326 -11.84 -20.31 10.24
C ASN A 326 -11.92 -18.80 10.05
N LYS A 327 -10.84 -18.20 9.56
CA LYS A 327 -10.75 -16.79 9.20
C LYS A 327 -9.75 -16.58 8.08
N ILE A 328 -9.86 -15.43 7.41
CA ILE A 328 -8.92 -14.98 6.41
C ILE A 328 -8.11 -13.84 7.01
N GLU A 329 -6.81 -13.93 6.97
CA GLU A 329 -5.90 -12.90 7.43
C GLU A 329 -5.03 -12.42 6.27
N PHE A 330 -4.72 -11.13 6.28
CA PHE A 330 -3.77 -10.51 5.38
C PHE A 330 -2.57 -10.10 6.21
N THR A 331 -1.47 -10.83 6.05
CA THR A 331 -0.27 -10.63 6.84
C THR A 331 0.86 -10.10 5.96
N ALA A 332 1.65 -9.17 6.48
CA ALA A 332 2.93 -8.88 5.89
C ALA A 332 3.91 -9.95 6.36
N ASN A 333 4.50 -10.69 5.45
CA ASN A 333 5.64 -11.52 5.81
C ASN A 333 6.87 -10.61 5.94
N LEU A 334 6.98 -9.95 7.09
CA LEU A 334 8.07 -9.00 7.37
C LEU A 334 9.44 -9.65 7.23
N LEU A 335 9.53 -10.95 7.56
CA LEU A 335 10.77 -11.72 7.40
C LEU A 335 11.14 -11.94 5.92
N GLN A 336 10.17 -12.00 5.01
CA GLN A 336 10.45 -12.17 3.57
C GLN A 336 11.19 -10.97 2.97
N TYR A 337 11.00 -9.78 3.55
CA TYR A 337 11.63 -8.54 3.10
C TYR A 337 12.79 -8.10 4.00
N ALA A 338 13.03 -8.84 5.08
CA ALA A 338 14.17 -8.60 5.97
C ALA A 338 15.49 -8.89 5.25
N THR A 339 16.53 -8.16 5.61
CA THR A 339 17.88 -8.46 5.12
C THR A 339 18.30 -9.88 5.53
N LEU A 340 19.23 -10.48 4.80
CA LEU A 340 19.77 -11.80 5.17
C LEU A 340 20.28 -11.80 6.60
N GLN A 341 20.90 -10.72 7.04
CA GLN A 341 21.41 -10.58 8.41
C GLN A 341 20.28 -10.57 9.45
N THR A 342 19.18 -9.86 9.18
CA THR A 342 18.01 -9.84 10.08
C THR A 342 17.34 -11.21 10.14
N ARG A 343 17.22 -11.91 9.00
CA ARG A 343 16.68 -13.29 8.96
C ARG A 343 17.57 -14.26 9.74
N ASP A 344 18.87 -14.17 9.55
CA ASP A 344 19.86 -14.98 10.27
C ASP A 344 19.75 -14.75 11.78
N THR A 345 19.71 -13.50 12.20
CA THR A 345 19.58 -13.16 13.64
C THR A 345 18.29 -13.71 14.25
N ILE A 346 17.14 -13.51 13.59
CA ILE A 346 15.84 -13.98 14.10
C ILE A 346 15.75 -15.50 14.00
N GLY A 347 16.12 -16.07 12.85
CA GLY A 347 16.10 -17.51 12.59
C GLY A 347 17.07 -18.26 13.51
N GLY A 348 18.28 -17.75 13.68
CA GLY A 348 19.28 -18.30 14.61
C GLY A 348 18.77 -18.30 16.05
N ASN A 349 18.19 -17.20 16.53
CA ASN A 349 17.59 -17.14 17.86
C ASN A 349 16.42 -18.13 18.04
N MET A 350 15.58 -18.34 17.01
CA MET A 350 14.51 -19.33 17.06
C MET A 350 15.04 -20.76 17.02
N PHE A 351 16.07 -20.99 16.21
CA PHE A 351 16.75 -22.27 16.11
C PHE A 351 17.40 -22.67 17.43
N ASP A 352 18.17 -21.77 18.04
CA ASP A 352 18.86 -22.00 19.35
C ASP A 352 17.89 -22.30 20.48
N ARG A 353 16.68 -21.76 20.42
CA ARG A 353 15.59 -22.01 21.37
C ARG A 353 14.77 -23.27 21.07
N GLY A 354 15.09 -24.01 20.02
CA GLY A 354 14.34 -25.18 19.59
C GLY A 354 12.94 -24.89 19.06
N ALA A 355 12.66 -23.63 18.73
CA ALA A 355 11.37 -23.23 18.16
C ALA A 355 11.28 -23.59 16.67
N MET A 356 12.41 -23.81 15.98
CA MET A 356 12.54 -24.01 14.55
C MET A 356 13.39 -25.25 14.26
N THR A 357 13.03 -26.00 13.21
CA THR A 357 13.83 -27.13 12.71
C THR A 357 14.97 -26.65 11.80
N ILE A 358 15.94 -27.51 11.50
CA ILE A 358 17.02 -27.22 10.55
C ILE A 358 16.42 -26.87 9.17
N ASN A 359 15.43 -27.64 8.71
CA ASN A 359 14.79 -27.40 7.40
C ASN A 359 14.00 -26.12 7.37
N GLU A 360 13.29 -25.74 8.45
CA GLU A 360 12.60 -24.45 8.55
C GLU A 360 13.59 -23.28 8.52
N TYR A 361 14.74 -23.39 9.24
CA TYR A 361 15.79 -22.38 9.18
C TYR A 361 16.40 -22.26 7.80
N ARG A 362 16.70 -23.40 7.13
CA ARG A 362 17.19 -23.41 5.75
C ARG A 362 16.20 -22.77 4.76
N ALA A 363 14.91 -23.08 4.92
CA ALA A 363 13.85 -22.46 4.13
C ALA A 363 13.76 -20.94 4.32
N LEU A 364 13.97 -20.45 5.58
CA LEU A 364 14.03 -19.03 5.90
C LEU A 364 15.19 -18.33 5.15
N MET A 365 16.32 -19.06 4.95
CA MET A 365 17.51 -18.59 4.24
C MET A 365 17.48 -18.93 2.73
N TYR A 366 16.35 -19.44 2.22
CA TYR A 366 16.17 -19.89 0.84
C TYR A 366 17.04 -21.07 0.40
N TYR A 367 17.47 -21.91 1.33
CA TYR A 367 18.12 -23.18 1.02
C TYR A 367 17.11 -24.32 0.97
N GLY A 368 17.35 -25.31 0.11
CA GLY A 368 16.56 -26.53 0.04
C GLY A 368 16.66 -27.38 1.31
N PRO A 369 15.67 -28.27 1.57
CA PRO A 369 15.70 -29.16 2.71
C PRO A 369 16.88 -30.15 2.63
N VAL A 370 17.32 -30.68 3.77
CA VAL A 370 18.28 -31.79 3.88
C VAL A 370 17.61 -32.97 4.56
N ASP A 371 18.11 -34.17 4.28
CA ASP A 371 17.68 -35.38 4.96
C ASP A 371 17.95 -35.21 6.47
N ASP A 372 17.06 -35.72 7.29
CA ASP A 372 17.10 -35.59 8.76
C ASP A 372 17.05 -34.14 9.31
N GLY A 373 16.71 -33.14 8.47
CA GLY A 373 16.64 -31.73 8.85
C GLY A 373 15.36 -31.31 9.59
N ASP A 374 14.39 -32.21 9.80
CA ASP A 374 13.12 -31.91 10.50
C ASP A 374 13.24 -32.10 12.02
N VAL A 375 14.48 -32.09 12.53
CA VAL A 375 14.78 -32.20 13.96
C VAL A 375 14.92 -30.80 14.56
N ARG A 376 14.33 -30.62 15.74
CA ARG A 376 14.54 -29.42 16.56
C ARG A 376 15.76 -29.59 17.43
N MET A 377 16.71 -28.68 17.32
CA MET A 377 17.88 -28.63 18.17
C MET A 377 17.69 -27.57 19.27
N VAL A 378 18.10 -27.86 20.46
CA VAL A 378 18.04 -26.93 21.61
C VAL A 378 19.45 -26.74 22.13
N SER A 379 19.84 -25.50 22.35
CA SER A 379 21.07 -25.20 23.06
C SER A 379 21.00 -25.75 24.47
N LEU A 380 22.04 -26.45 24.90
CA LEU A 380 22.15 -26.98 26.28
C LEU A 380 22.19 -25.89 27.35
N ASN A 381 22.27 -24.63 26.95
CA ASN A 381 22.29 -23.49 27.90
C ASN A 381 20.90 -23.14 28.44
N TYR A 382 19.81 -23.77 27.94
CA TYR A 382 18.46 -23.54 28.42
C TYR A 382 17.95 -24.73 29.20
N VAL A 383 17.59 -24.49 30.48
CA VAL A 383 16.99 -25.47 31.38
C VAL A 383 15.51 -25.11 31.56
N LYS A 384 14.63 -26.10 31.69
CA LYS A 384 13.24 -25.85 32.08
C LYS A 384 13.19 -25.09 33.39
N ALA A 385 12.33 -24.06 33.46
CA ALA A 385 12.22 -23.24 34.69
C ALA A 385 11.91 -24.05 35.95
N GLY A 386 11.22 -25.19 35.82
CA GLY A 386 10.97 -26.13 36.96
C GLY A 386 12.20 -26.93 37.37
N ASP A 387 13.20 -27.07 36.48
CA ASP A 387 14.40 -27.90 36.75
C ASP A 387 15.64 -27.04 37.12
N GLN A 388 15.45 -25.73 37.25
CA GLN A 388 16.52 -24.77 37.53
C GLN A 388 17.23 -25.08 38.87
N SER A 389 16.48 -25.56 39.86
CA SER A 389 17.01 -25.99 41.16
C SER A 389 17.91 -27.23 41.06
N LEU A 390 17.66 -28.13 40.12
CA LEU A 390 18.47 -29.33 39.87
C LEU A 390 19.80 -29.02 39.18
N TYR A 391 19.89 -27.92 38.48
CA TYR A 391 21.10 -27.48 37.77
C TYR A 391 21.97 -26.54 38.62
N GLN A 392 21.36 -25.72 39.49
CA GLN A 392 22.06 -24.77 40.34
C GLN A 392 22.56 -25.38 41.67
N VAL A 393 21.88 -26.40 42.17
CA VAL A 393 22.30 -27.15 43.33
C VAL A 393 22.95 -28.44 42.83
N GLY A 394 24.27 -28.40 42.63
CA GLY A 394 25.03 -29.60 42.33
C GLY A 394 24.67 -30.70 43.33
N LYS A 395 24.13 -31.83 42.82
CA LYS A 395 24.00 -33.12 43.47
C LYS A 395 23.85 -33.13 45.02
N GLU A 396 22.63 -32.99 45.46
CA GLU A 396 22.22 -33.70 46.68
C GLU A 396 21.14 -34.71 46.31
N ASN A 397 21.53 -35.81 45.73
CA ASN A 397 20.91 -37.12 45.95
C ASN A 397 21.63 -38.17 45.10
N GLY A 398 22.39 -39.01 45.77
CA GLY A 398 23.17 -40.09 45.29
C GLY A 398 22.60 -41.00 44.23
N THR A 399 23.01 -40.75 43.01
CA THR A 399 23.24 -41.77 41.99
C THR A 399 24.53 -41.38 41.28
N GLU A 400 25.65 -41.97 41.74
CA GLU A 400 26.91 -41.90 41.00
C GLU A 400 26.70 -42.39 39.55
N PRO A 401 27.20 -41.66 38.55
CA PRO A 401 27.28 -42.20 37.23
C PRO A 401 28.17 -43.42 37.22
N PRO A 402 27.87 -44.43 36.40
CA PRO A 402 28.66 -45.67 36.38
C PRO A 402 30.15 -45.38 36.21
N PRO A 403 31.04 -46.06 36.97
CA PRO A 403 32.46 -45.80 36.90
C PRO A 403 32.98 -46.12 35.49
N GLY A 404 33.47 -45.10 34.81
CA GLY A 404 34.02 -45.19 33.46
C GLY A 404 33.63 -44.03 32.51
N GLN A 405 32.58 -43.24 32.76
CA GLN A 405 32.24 -42.09 31.95
C GLN A 405 33.00 -40.80 32.34
N GLN A 406 33.33 -40.62 33.60
CA GLN A 406 34.11 -39.46 34.04
C GLN A 406 35.53 -39.47 33.52
N ASP A 407 36.16 -40.66 33.44
CA ASP A 407 37.51 -40.82 32.90
C ASP A 407 37.56 -40.59 31.37
N LYS A 408 36.50 -40.93 30.65
CA LYS A 408 36.41 -40.66 29.20
C LYS A 408 36.22 -39.17 28.92
N GLN A 409 35.36 -38.49 29.68
CA GLN A 409 35.13 -37.03 29.53
C GLN A 409 36.36 -36.23 29.93
N ARG A 410 37.04 -36.61 31.02
CA ARG A 410 38.29 -35.97 31.46
C ARG A 410 39.42 -36.14 30.45
N LYS A 411 39.59 -37.35 29.90
CA LYS A 411 40.57 -37.61 28.83
C LYS A 411 40.25 -36.90 27.54
N ALA A 412 38.96 -36.76 27.15
CA ALA A 412 38.55 -36.01 25.99
C ALA A 412 38.78 -34.49 26.15
N MET A 413 38.53 -33.94 27.35
CA MET A 413 38.80 -32.54 27.68
C MET A 413 40.31 -32.24 27.73
N GLU A 414 41.12 -33.15 28.30
CA GLU A 414 42.58 -33.02 28.33
C GLU A 414 43.19 -33.13 26.92
N ALA A 415 42.64 -34.00 26.05
CA ALA A 415 43.07 -34.12 24.68
C ALA A 415 42.69 -32.86 23.85
N ALA A 416 41.49 -32.34 24.02
CA ALA A 416 41.07 -31.10 23.37
C ALA A 416 41.88 -29.88 23.84
N ALA A 417 42.19 -29.78 25.14
CA ALA A 417 43.02 -28.73 25.66
C ALA A 417 44.48 -28.82 25.13
N ARG A 418 45.04 -30.03 25.00
CA ARG A 418 46.39 -30.21 24.42
C ARG A 418 46.42 -29.82 22.93
N ALA A 419 45.43 -30.24 22.17
CA ALA A 419 45.33 -29.87 20.76
C ALA A 419 45.19 -28.35 20.57
N TYR A 420 44.44 -27.66 21.42
CA TYR A 420 44.35 -26.22 21.46
C TYR A 420 45.66 -25.49 21.76
N PHE A 421 46.43 -26.02 22.75
CA PHE A 421 47.72 -25.47 23.09
C PHE A 421 48.82 -25.74 22.04
N GLU A 422 48.72 -26.84 21.29
CA GLU A 422 49.66 -27.12 20.19
C GLU A 422 49.40 -26.25 18.97
N THR A 423 48.12 -25.92 18.68
CA THR A 423 47.80 -24.97 17.61
C THR A 423 48.21 -23.54 17.93
N MET A 424 48.29 -23.16 19.18
CA MET A 424 48.76 -21.82 19.62
C MET A 424 50.30 -21.70 19.67
N LYS A 425 51.05 -22.80 19.61
CA LYS A 425 52.54 -22.77 19.61
C LYS A 425 53.16 -22.84 18.22
N GLY A 426 52.37 -23.05 17.20
CA GLY A 426 52.81 -23.22 15.82
C GLY A 426 52.51 -22.04 14.90
N GLY A 427 52.08 -20.87 15.40
CA GLY A 427 51.83 -19.64 14.67
C GLY A 427 52.80 -18.52 15.01
#